data_655ce3120c0b8f3a2ef7342e3680fc93
#
_entry.id   655ce3120c0b8f3a2ef7342e3680fc93
#
_cell.length_a   1.000
_cell.length_b   1.000
_cell.length_c   1.000
_cell.angle_alpha   90.00
_cell.angle_beta   90.00
_cell.angle_gamma   90.00
#
_symmetry.space_group_name_H-M   'P 1'
#
loop_
_entity.id
_entity.type
_entity.pdbx_description
1 polymer ?
#
loop_
_entity_poly.entity_id
_entity_poly.type
_entity_poly.pdbx_seq_one_letter_code
_entity_poly.pdbx_strand_id
1 'polypeptide(L)'
;MKDILLETGGPKPSSEEWLKKAKQSDDSNKIGMYLVHNGVVRSTSKSSVYEGNPAKEVCGMLFTADKDKAEDAIKNTLLLDGVYYVRVWMADGKLAPGDDIMQVLIGADIRSHCVDALTSLVGKLKNNCVEEKEIK
;
A
#
# COMPACT_ATOMS: atom_id res chain seq x y z
N MET A 1 10.74 -1.64 20.11
CA MET A 1 9.52 -2.03 19.34
C MET A 1 9.31 -1.04 18.19
N LYS A 2 9.09 -1.56 16.99
CA LYS A 2 8.87 -0.70 15.82
C LYS A 2 7.44 -0.14 15.82
N ASP A 3 7.30 1.11 15.46
CA ASP A 3 6.01 1.78 15.42
C ASP A 3 5.16 1.30 14.25
N ILE A 4 3.85 1.24 14.46
CA ILE A 4 2.90 0.97 13.39
C ILE A 4 2.51 2.32 12.77
N LEU A 5 2.91 2.53 11.53
CA LEU A 5 2.69 3.76 10.78
C LEU A 5 1.57 3.53 9.76
N LEU A 6 0.33 3.81 10.17
CA LEU A 6 -0.86 3.61 9.35
C LEU A 6 -1.77 4.82 9.41
N GLU A 7 -2.16 5.29 8.23
CA GLU A 7 -3.15 6.37 8.07
C GLU A 7 -4.24 5.91 7.13
N THR A 8 -5.48 6.29 7.39
CA THR A 8 -6.63 5.98 6.52
C THR A 8 -7.43 7.24 6.26
N GLY A 9 -7.92 7.39 5.03
CA GLY A 9 -8.71 8.54 4.62
C GLY A 9 -7.88 9.80 4.39
N GLY A 10 -8.55 10.88 4.02
CA GLY A 10 -7.90 12.14 3.68
C GLY A 10 -7.09 12.09 2.39
N PRO A 11 -6.38 13.18 2.06
CA PRO A 11 -5.56 13.20 0.84
C PRO A 11 -4.33 12.31 0.98
N LYS A 12 -3.83 11.81 -0.16
CA LYS A 12 -2.61 11.00 -0.19
C LYS A 12 -1.42 11.82 0.35
N PRO A 13 -0.69 11.28 1.33
CA PRO A 13 0.51 11.94 1.84
C PRO A 13 1.62 12.02 0.79
N SER A 14 2.54 12.96 0.97
CA SER A 14 3.71 13.10 0.11
C SER A 14 4.68 11.94 0.30
N SER A 15 4.99 11.19 -0.76
CA SER A 15 5.98 10.12 -0.72
C SER A 15 7.38 10.67 -0.42
N GLU A 16 7.68 11.87 -0.89
CA GLU A 16 8.96 12.53 -0.62
C GLU A 16 9.14 12.82 0.86
N GLU A 17 8.10 13.33 1.53
CA GLU A 17 8.14 13.56 2.97
C GLU A 17 8.27 12.26 3.76
N TRP A 18 7.61 11.21 3.31
CA TRP A 18 7.74 9.89 3.92
C TRP A 18 9.17 9.37 3.84
N LEU A 19 9.82 9.54 2.67
CA LEU A 19 11.22 9.13 2.51
C LEU A 19 12.16 9.91 3.43
N LYS A 20 11.96 11.21 3.57
CA LYS A 20 12.75 12.03 4.49
C LYS A 20 12.63 11.54 5.92
N LYS A 21 11.41 11.27 6.38
CA LYS A 21 11.16 10.78 7.73
C LYS A 21 11.74 9.39 7.95
N ALA A 22 11.61 8.50 6.97
CA ALA A 22 12.16 7.15 7.04
C ALA A 22 13.69 7.18 7.22
N LYS A 23 14.36 8.07 6.50
CA LYS A 23 15.82 8.23 6.59
C LYS A 23 16.29 8.79 7.93
N GLN A 24 15.38 9.33 8.72
CA GLN A 24 15.65 9.84 10.06
C GLN A 24 15.30 8.83 11.17
N SER A 25 14.74 7.67 10.79
CA SER A 25 14.36 6.65 11.77
C SER A 25 15.57 5.97 12.40
N ASP A 26 15.37 5.35 13.57
CA ASP A 26 16.43 4.74 14.37
C ASP A 26 17.20 3.65 13.62
N ASP A 27 16.52 2.88 12.78
CA ASP A 27 17.10 1.78 12.02
C ASP A 27 17.58 2.18 10.62
N SER A 28 17.57 3.48 10.29
CA SER A 28 17.90 3.95 8.93
C SER A 28 19.29 3.51 8.46
N ASN A 29 20.24 3.34 9.37
CA ASN A 29 21.59 2.87 9.04
C ASN A 29 21.65 1.41 8.60
N LYS A 30 20.59 0.63 8.82
CA LYS A 30 20.48 -0.78 8.40
C LYS A 30 19.73 -0.93 7.09
N ILE A 31 19.14 0.14 6.58
CA ILE A 31 18.31 0.11 5.37
C ILE A 31 19.18 0.39 4.16
N GLY A 32 19.18 -0.53 3.21
CA GLY A 32 19.91 -0.41 1.95
C GLY A 32 19.05 0.12 0.81
N MET A 33 17.72 0.00 0.90
CA MET A 33 16.83 0.57 -0.09
C MET A 33 15.44 0.83 0.46
N TYR A 34 14.76 1.76 -0.18
CA TYR A 34 13.35 2.05 0.04
C TYR A 34 12.57 1.78 -1.24
N LEU A 35 11.34 1.30 -1.09
CA LEU A 35 10.44 1.05 -2.20
C LEU A 35 9.07 1.66 -1.92
N VAL A 36 8.58 2.47 -2.84
CA VAL A 36 7.28 3.12 -2.74
C VAL A 36 6.31 2.48 -3.73
N HIS A 37 5.14 2.09 -3.23
CA HIS A 37 4.04 1.59 -4.05
C HIS A 37 2.87 2.57 -3.95
N ASN A 38 2.38 3.03 -5.09
CA ASN A 38 1.21 3.91 -5.16
C ASN A 38 0.16 3.26 -6.07
N GLY A 39 -0.93 2.80 -5.47
CA GLY A 39 -2.06 2.25 -6.22
C GLY A 39 -3.06 3.33 -6.58
N VAL A 40 -3.61 3.25 -7.79
CA VAL A 40 -4.62 4.20 -8.29
C VAL A 40 -5.82 3.46 -8.87
N VAL A 41 -6.94 4.14 -8.96
CA VAL A 41 -8.15 3.59 -9.57
C VAL A 41 -8.00 3.60 -11.09
N ARG A 42 -8.19 2.43 -11.73
CA ARG A 42 -8.17 2.30 -13.18
C ARG A 42 -9.53 2.67 -13.77
N SER A 43 -9.54 3.11 -15.01
CA SER A 43 -10.78 3.30 -15.79
C SER A 43 -11.31 2.00 -16.40
N THR A 44 -10.54 0.90 -16.32
CA THR A 44 -10.93 -0.42 -16.83
C THR A 44 -11.08 -1.41 -15.67
N SER A 45 -12.00 -2.37 -15.81
CA SER A 45 -12.21 -3.38 -14.77
C SER A 45 -11.05 -4.36 -14.68
N LYS A 46 -10.87 -5.01 -13.51
CA LYS A 46 -9.87 -6.06 -13.33
C LYS A 46 -10.06 -7.21 -14.32
N SER A 47 -11.30 -7.61 -14.59
CA SER A 47 -11.57 -8.72 -15.50
C SER A 47 -11.12 -8.43 -16.93
N SER A 48 -11.20 -7.19 -17.39
CA SER A 48 -10.71 -6.83 -18.73
C SER A 48 -9.19 -6.89 -18.84
N VAL A 49 -8.48 -6.68 -17.72
CA VAL A 49 -7.01 -6.74 -17.68
C VAL A 49 -6.50 -8.18 -17.54
N TYR A 50 -7.05 -8.94 -16.61
CA TYR A 50 -6.54 -10.27 -16.27
C TYR A 50 -7.15 -11.41 -17.10
N GLU A 51 -8.39 -11.27 -17.55
CA GLU A 51 -9.12 -12.34 -18.23
C GLU A 51 -9.28 -12.12 -19.73
N GLY A 52 -8.80 -10.99 -20.26
CA GLY A 52 -8.88 -10.65 -21.67
C GLY A 52 -10.30 -10.35 -22.16
N ASN A 53 -11.25 -10.10 -21.27
CA ASN A 53 -12.62 -9.75 -21.62
C ASN A 53 -12.67 -8.34 -22.21
N PRO A 54 -13.72 -8.02 -23.03
CA PRO A 54 -13.89 -6.65 -23.50
C PRO A 54 -13.88 -5.66 -22.34
N ALA A 55 -13.15 -4.57 -22.50
CA ALA A 55 -13.01 -3.56 -21.45
C ALA A 55 -14.38 -2.96 -21.12
N LYS A 56 -14.75 -3.03 -19.83
CA LYS A 56 -15.90 -2.30 -19.29
C LYS A 56 -15.36 -1.06 -18.61
N GLU A 57 -15.93 0.07 -18.94
CA GLU A 57 -15.54 1.33 -18.33
C GLU A 57 -15.97 1.35 -16.86
N VAL A 58 -15.01 1.69 -15.98
CA VAL A 58 -15.24 1.83 -14.53
C VAL A 58 -15.37 3.32 -14.22
N CYS A 59 -16.52 3.73 -13.67
CA CYS A 59 -16.76 5.15 -13.32
C CYS A 59 -16.12 5.52 -11.98
N GLY A 60 -15.77 4.53 -11.16
CA GLY A 60 -15.16 4.76 -9.87
C GLY A 60 -15.06 3.48 -9.04
N MET A 61 -14.73 3.67 -7.78
CA MET A 61 -14.56 2.58 -6.83
C MET A 61 -15.01 3.02 -5.45
N LEU A 62 -15.71 2.14 -4.75
CA LEU A 62 -15.94 2.31 -3.31
C LEU A 62 -14.88 1.50 -2.58
N PHE A 63 -14.10 2.16 -1.74
CA PHE A 63 -12.97 1.58 -1.04
C PHE A 63 -13.16 1.71 0.47
N THR A 64 -13.18 0.59 1.18
CA THR A 64 -13.36 0.57 2.62
C THR A 64 -12.19 -0.19 3.25
N ALA A 65 -11.47 0.46 4.15
CA ALA A 65 -10.30 -0.11 4.81
C ALA A 65 -10.67 -0.68 6.18
N ASP A 66 -10.15 -1.88 6.48
CA ASP A 66 -10.21 -2.47 7.82
C ASP A 66 -8.88 -2.14 8.52
N LYS A 67 -8.93 -1.17 9.41
CA LYS A 67 -7.74 -0.64 10.06
C LYS A 67 -7.03 -1.68 10.94
N ASP A 68 -7.79 -2.48 11.69
CA ASP A 68 -7.21 -3.48 12.59
C ASP A 68 -6.46 -4.57 11.81
N LYS A 69 -7.05 -5.07 10.73
CA LYS A 69 -6.39 -6.04 9.86
C LYS A 69 -5.16 -5.46 9.17
N ALA A 70 -5.22 -4.20 8.77
CA ALA A 70 -4.08 -3.51 8.17
C ALA A 70 -2.93 -3.36 9.18
N GLU A 71 -3.22 -3.02 10.42
CA GLU A 71 -2.21 -2.94 11.48
C GLU A 71 -1.53 -4.30 11.70
N ASP A 72 -2.29 -5.40 11.72
CA ASP A 72 -1.75 -6.73 11.86
C ASP A 72 -0.85 -7.11 10.67
N ALA A 73 -1.26 -6.76 9.46
CA ALA A 73 -0.45 -6.99 8.26
C ALA A 73 0.88 -6.23 8.33
N ILE A 74 0.87 -4.99 8.81
CA ILE A 74 2.08 -4.19 8.99
C ILE A 74 3.00 -4.82 10.05
N LYS A 75 2.43 -5.24 11.19
CA LYS A 75 3.20 -5.91 12.26
C LYS A 75 3.90 -7.16 11.72
N ASN A 76 3.19 -7.99 10.98
CA ASN A 76 3.75 -9.21 10.41
C ASN A 76 4.86 -8.90 9.39
N THR A 77 4.69 -7.85 8.60
CA THR A 77 5.71 -7.42 7.65
C THR A 77 6.98 -6.95 8.35
N LEU A 78 6.83 -6.21 9.45
CA LEU A 78 7.98 -5.75 10.26
C LEU A 78 8.75 -6.89 10.93
N LEU A 79 8.16 -8.08 11.04
CA LEU A 79 8.83 -9.27 11.58
C LEU A 79 9.63 -10.04 10.51
N LEU A 80 9.49 -9.71 9.24
CA LEU A 80 10.25 -10.37 8.17
C LEU A 80 11.73 -9.96 8.25
N ASP A 81 12.59 -10.90 7.88
CA ASP A 81 14.05 -10.67 7.89
C ASP A 81 14.41 -9.48 7.01
N GLY A 82 15.23 -8.58 7.58
CA GLY A 82 15.76 -7.45 6.85
C GLY A 82 14.81 -6.28 6.63
N VAL A 83 13.59 -6.35 7.15
CA VAL A 83 12.61 -5.26 7.05
C VAL A 83 12.68 -4.38 8.29
N TYR A 84 12.96 -3.09 8.10
CA TYR A 84 13.16 -2.14 9.20
C TYR A 84 12.16 -0.98 9.23
N TYR A 85 11.47 -0.73 8.10
CA TYR A 85 10.53 0.38 8.03
C TYR A 85 9.35 0.01 7.15
N VAL A 86 8.13 0.23 7.67
CA VAL A 86 6.89 0.03 6.92
C VAL A 86 5.95 1.19 7.24
N ARG A 87 5.44 1.84 6.22
CA ARG A 87 4.45 2.90 6.36
C ARG A 87 3.36 2.74 5.31
N VAL A 88 2.09 2.87 5.73
CA VAL A 88 0.93 2.65 4.86
C VAL A 88 -0.06 3.78 5.00
N TRP A 89 -0.56 4.26 3.88
CA TRP A 89 -1.76 5.08 3.79
C TRP A 89 -2.76 4.40 2.87
N MET A 90 -4.03 4.37 3.27
CA MET A 90 -5.12 3.84 2.46
C MET A 90 -6.25 4.86 2.38
N ALA A 91 -6.78 5.04 1.17
CA ALA A 91 -7.97 5.85 0.96
C ALA A 91 -9.19 5.20 1.63
N ASP A 92 -10.23 5.97 1.83
CA ASP A 92 -11.50 5.49 2.36
C ASP A 92 -12.63 6.26 1.69
N GLY A 93 -13.62 5.53 1.19
CA GLY A 93 -14.79 6.13 0.56
C GLY A 93 -14.85 5.95 -0.95
N LYS A 94 -15.57 6.83 -1.61
CA LYS A 94 -15.80 6.77 -3.05
C LYS A 94 -14.67 7.47 -3.81
N LEU A 95 -14.07 6.75 -4.76
CA LEU A 95 -12.94 7.22 -5.55
C LEU A 95 -13.29 7.24 -7.04
N ALA A 96 -12.75 8.20 -7.76
CA ALA A 96 -12.87 8.30 -9.22
C ALA A 96 -11.65 7.70 -9.91
N PRO A 97 -11.74 7.33 -11.20
CA PRO A 97 -10.56 6.89 -11.95
C PRO A 97 -9.43 7.91 -11.85
N GLY A 98 -8.23 7.43 -11.59
CA GLY A 98 -7.07 8.29 -11.38
C GLY A 98 -6.79 8.66 -9.93
N ASP A 99 -7.77 8.48 -9.04
CA ASP A 99 -7.56 8.77 -7.62
C ASP A 99 -6.66 7.73 -6.98
N ASP A 100 -5.91 8.16 -5.96
CA ASP A 100 -5.01 7.28 -5.22
C ASP A 100 -5.78 6.36 -4.27
N ILE A 101 -5.45 5.07 -4.29
CA ILE A 101 -6.04 4.05 -3.42
C ILE A 101 -5.20 3.85 -2.17
N MET A 102 -3.88 3.71 -2.37
CA MET A 102 -2.96 3.46 -1.26
C MET A 102 -1.55 3.92 -1.60
N GLN A 103 -0.79 4.17 -0.55
CA GLN A 103 0.65 4.39 -0.63
C GLN A 103 1.34 3.54 0.41
N VAL A 104 2.34 2.77 0.00
CA VAL A 104 3.11 1.90 0.88
C VAL A 104 4.60 2.22 0.71
N LEU A 105 5.30 2.39 1.82
CA LEU A 105 6.75 2.57 1.83
C LEU A 105 7.38 1.46 2.66
N ILE A 106 8.29 0.71 2.03
CA ILE A 106 9.08 -0.32 2.71
C ILE A 106 10.55 0.09 2.69
N GLY A 107 11.22 0.00 3.84
CA GLY A 107 12.67 0.12 3.95
C GLY A 107 13.26 -1.22 4.42
N ALA A 108 14.20 -1.76 3.67
CA ALA A 108 14.81 -3.04 3.95
C ALA A 108 16.31 -3.02 3.65
N ASP A 109 17.02 -4.06 4.13
CA ASP A 109 18.47 -4.15 3.99
C ASP A 109 18.91 -4.38 2.53
N ILE A 110 18.24 -5.31 1.83
CA ILE A 110 18.55 -5.66 0.43
C ILE A 110 17.27 -5.71 -0.41
N ARG A 111 17.46 -5.65 -1.74
CA ARG A 111 16.34 -5.57 -2.68
C ARG A 111 15.35 -6.74 -2.55
N SER A 112 15.84 -7.97 -2.46
CA SER A 112 14.97 -9.14 -2.39
C SER A 112 14.06 -9.10 -1.16
N HIS A 113 14.57 -8.72 0.00
CA HIS A 113 13.76 -8.57 1.21
C HIS A 113 12.72 -7.46 1.05
N CYS A 114 13.11 -6.35 0.43
CA CYS A 114 12.23 -5.21 0.21
C CYS A 114 11.09 -5.53 -0.75
N VAL A 115 11.40 -6.15 -1.89
CA VAL A 115 10.42 -6.50 -2.92
C VAL A 115 9.46 -7.57 -2.39
N ASP A 116 9.99 -8.61 -1.74
CA ASP A 116 9.15 -9.68 -1.19
C ASP A 116 8.21 -9.17 -0.11
N ALA A 117 8.71 -8.29 0.77
CA ALA A 117 7.89 -7.67 1.81
C ALA A 117 6.77 -6.82 1.22
N LEU A 118 7.08 -6.02 0.21
CA LEU A 118 6.07 -5.20 -0.46
C LEU A 118 5.00 -6.05 -1.13
N THR A 119 5.41 -7.06 -1.89
CA THR A 119 4.48 -7.97 -2.58
C THR A 119 3.53 -8.64 -1.58
N SER A 120 4.08 -9.16 -0.49
CA SER A 120 3.30 -9.81 0.57
C SER A 120 2.33 -8.84 1.24
N LEU A 121 2.82 -7.65 1.62
CA LEU A 121 2.00 -6.66 2.33
C LEU A 121 0.87 -6.14 1.44
N VAL A 122 1.17 -5.72 0.22
CA VAL A 122 0.16 -5.20 -0.72
C VAL A 122 -0.89 -6.25 -1.01
N GLY A 123 -0.49 -7.52 -1.19
CA GLY A 123 -1.43 -8.63 -1.36
C GLY A 123 -2.38 -8.78 -0.18
N LYS A 124 -1.86 -8.74 1.04
CA LYS A 124 -2.70 -8.81 2.26
C LYS A 124 -3.62 -7.61 2.40
N LEU A 125 -3.10 -6.40 2.13
CA LEU A 125 -3.91 -5.19 2.21
C LEU A 125 -5.08 -5.25 1.22
N LYS A 126 -4.84 -5.66 -0.01
CA LYS A 126 -5.89 -5.74 -1.05
C LYS A 126 -6.89 -6.86 -0.81
N ASN A 127 -6.43 -8.02 -0.35
CA ASN A 127 -7.28 -9.20 -0.25
C ASN A 127 -8.02 -9.33 1.09
N ASN A 128 -7.40 -8.86 2.18
CA ASN A 128 -7.92 -9.11 3.53
C ASN A 128 -8.28 -7.85 4.31
N CYS A 129 -7.71 -6.72 3.94
CA CYS A 129 -7.83 -5.49 4.77
C CYS A 129 -8.73 -4.43 4.15
N VAL A 130 -9.18 -4.63 2.92
CA VAL A 130 -10.04 -3.67 2.24
C VAL A 130 -11.18 -4.38 1.51
N GLU A 131 -12.27 -3.66 1.33
CA GLU A 131 -13.35 -4.06 0.44
C GLU A 131 -13.36 -3.08 -0.74
N GLU A 132 -13.21 -3.61 -1.95
CA GLU A 132 -13.23 -2.85 -3.19
C GLU A 132 -14.50 -3.17 -3.97
N LYS A 133 -15.24 -2.15 -4.36
CA LYS A 133 -16.42 -2.31 -5.21
C LYS A 133 -16.33 -1.37 -6.40
N GLU A 134 -16.20 -1.94 -7.59
CA GLU A 134 -16.17 -1.15 -8.83
C GLU A 134 -17.55 -0.56 -9.13
N ILE A 135 -17.57 0.73 -9.50
CA ILE A 135 -18.77 1.45 -9.91
C ILE A 135 -18.73 1.60 -11.41
N LYS A 136 -19.76 1.12 -12.07
CA LYS A 136 -19.87 1.16 -13.54
C LYS A 136 -20.86 2.19 -14.01
#